data_513267668bb788166c0b3f08c21b04b9
#
_entry.id   513267668bb788166c0b3f08c21b04b9
#
_cell.length_a   1.000
_cell.length_b   1.000
_cell.length_c   1.000
_cell.angle_alpha   90.00
_cell.angle_beta   90.00
_cell.angle_gamma   90.00
#
_symmetry.space_group_name_H-M   'P 1'
#
loop_
_entity.id
_entity.type
_entity.pdbx_description
1 polymer ?
#
loop_
_entity_poly.entity_id
_entity_poly.type
_entity_poly.pdbx_seq_one_letter_code
_entity_poly.pdbx_strand_id
1 'polypeptide(L)'
;MRLLNTIFIAILALSLGSCSSGHSHDVSSEKTEAISIHDQCKVDSKEFHKKLANQFAHTPQTDSSFILLVDLDRRYVKWKKTLVKLPGTECNHAPGEEHVHDHAAEAALEKLSDAELLELQKAIREELDKLICDFNTVIGEDC
;
A
#
# COMPACT_ATOMS: atom_id res chain seq x y z
N MET A 1 32.61 37.94 63.01
CA MET A 1 34.01 37.99 62.51
C MET A 1 34.05 37.28 61.14
N ARG A 2 34.51 38.06 60.15
CA ARG A 2 35.08 37.63 58.83
C ARG A 2 34.19 36.71 58.00
N LEU A 3 33.46 37.25 57.01
CA LEU A 3 33.93 37.61 55.66
C LEU A 3 34.74 36.51 54.99
N LEU A 4 34.14 35.75 54.05
CA LEU A 4 34.86 35.30 52.86
C LEU A 4 33.91 35.29 51.66
N ASN A 5 34.28 36.16 50.85
CA ASN A 5 33.86 36.46 49.49
C ASN A 5 34.16 35.26 48.58
N THR A 6 33.19 34.69 47.94
CA THR A 6 33.42 33.74 46.86
C THR A 6 32.78 34.22 45.57
N ILE A 7 33.64 34.57 44.70
CA ILE A 7 33.46 35.02 43.35
C ILE A 7 32.77 33.91 42.57
N PHE A 8 31.53 34.14 42.10
CA PHE A 8 30.87 33.29 41.13
C PHE A 8 31.34 33.68 39.75
N ILE A 9 32.21 32.87 39.16
CA ILE A 9 32.57 32.95 37.74
C ILE A 9 31.48 32.28 36.95
N ALA A 10 30.64 33.08 36.30
CA ALA A 10 29.68 32.59 35.32
C ALA A 10 30.41 32.22 34.02
N ILE A 11 30.59 30.95 33.78
CA ILE A 11 31.04 30.45 32.48
C ILE A 11 29.81 30.35 31.60
N LEU A 12 29.65 31.34 30.73
CA LEU A 12 28.67 31.35 29.65
C LEU A 12 29.19 30.45 28.52
N ALA A 13 28.80 29.16 28.55
CA ALA A 13 29.05 28.25 27.46
C ALA A 13 28.06 28.57 26.34
N LEU A 14 28.50 29.25 25.30
CA LEU A 14 27.79 29.34 24.02
C LEU A 14 27.83 27.95 23.35
N SER A 15 26.78 27.19 23.53
CA SER A 15 26.49 26.04 22.71
C SER A 15 26.00 26.52 21.32
N LEU A 16 26.91 26.57 20.38
CA LEU A 16 26.60 26.69 18.96
C LEU A 16 25.87 25.40 18.55
N GLY A 17 24.57 25.42 18.65
CA GLY A 17 23.71 24.40 18.08
C GLY A 17 23.89 24.43 16.56
N SER A 18 24.76 23.57 16.05
CA SER A 18 24.85 23.25 14.63
C SER A 18 23.54 22.58 14.24
N CYS A 19 22.60 23.36 13.68
CA CYS A 19 21.50 22.81 12.91
C CYS A 19 22.10 22.20 11.64
N SER A 20 22.48 20.93 11.72
CA SER A 20 22.68 20.10 10.54
C SER A 20 21.27 19.88 9.95
N SER A 21 20.89 20.74 9.01
CA SER A 21 19.77 20.50 8.12
C SER A 21 20.16 19.41 7.12
N GLY A 22 20.32 18.20 7.62
CA GLY A 22 20.22 17.00 6.80
C GLY A 22 18.78 16.92 6.35
N HIS A 23 18.50 17.23 5.10
CA HIS A 23 17.28 16.80 4.42
C HIS A 23 17.36 15.28 4.26
N SER A 24 17.17 14.53 5.34
CA SER A 24 16.61 13.20 5.24
C SER A 24 15.16 13.43 4.81
N HIS A 25 14.81 13.02 3.61
CA HIS A 25 13.41 12.82 3.26
C HIS A 25 12.91 11.71 4.17
N ASP A 26 12.54 12.04 5.40
CA ASP A 26 11.80 11.14 6.27
C ASP A 26 10.46 10.90 5.56
N VAL A 27 10.32 9.68 5.03
CA VAL A 27 9.06 9.21 4.45
C VAL A 27 8.01 9.30 5.56
N SER A 28 6.90 9.97 5.31
CA SER A 28 5.85 10.13 6.33
C SER A 28 5.28 8.78 6.78
N SER A 29 4.67 8.74 7.96
CA SER A 29 3.99 7.55 8.45
C SER A 29 2.85 7.12 7.53
N GLU A 30 2.11 8.09 6.99
CA GLU A 30 1.03 7.85 6.03
C GLU A 30 1.54 7.20 4.74
N LYS A 31 2.64 7.68 4.20
CA LYS A 31 3.24 7.11 2.99
C LYS A 31 3.76 5.70 3.23
N THR A 32 4.39 5.47 4.39
CA THR A 32 4.88 4.14 4.79
C THR A 32 3.71 3.15 4.90
N GLU A 33 2.60 3.54 5.54
CA GLU A 33 1.39 2.73 5.65
C GLU A 33 0.75 2.48 4.28
N ALA A 34 0.66 3.49 3.42
CA ALA A 34 0.14 3.36 2.05
C ALA A 34 0.93 2.32 1.23
N ILE A 35 2.26 2.36 1.30
CA ILE A 35 3.13 1.39 0.62
C ILE A 35 2.89 -0.02 1.18
N SER A 36 2.79 -0.16 2.50
CA SER A 36 2.54 -1.45 3.15
C SER A 36 1.21 -2.06 2.71
N ILE A 37 0.12 -1.27 2.69
CA ILE A 37 -1.20 -1.72 2.21
C ILE A 37 -1.12 -2.13 0.74
N HIS A 38 -0.46 -1.32 -0.10
CA HIS A 38 -0.28 -1.61 -1.52
C HIS A 38 0.45 -2.95 -1.76
N ASP A 39 1.55 -3.19 -1.06
CA ASP A 39 2.32 -4.42 -1.22
C ASP A 39 1.55 -5.64 -0.70
N GLN A 40 0.79 -5.49 0.39
CA GLN A 40 -0.10 -6.56 0.87
C GLN A 40 -1.21 -6.85 -0.15
N CYS A 41 -1.82 -5.84 -0.77
CA CYS A 41 -2.79 -6.02 -1.85
C CYS A 41 -2.20 -6.83 -3.03
N LYS A 42 -0.94 -6.59 -3.40
CA LYS A 42 -0.26 -7.36 -4.46
C LYS A 42 -0.12 -8.84 -4.10
N VAL A 43 0.22 -9.15 -2.85
CA VAL A 43 0.36 -10.52 -2.37
C VAL A 43 -0.99 -11.22 -2.35
N ASP A 44 -1.98 -10.62 -1.68
CA ASP A 44 -3.30 -11.21 -1.47
C ASP A 44 -4.07 -11.38 -2.78
N SER A 45 -3.92 -10.43 -3.71
CA SER A 45 -4.54 -10.52 -5.02
C SER A 45 -4.00 -11.67 -5.88
N LYS A 46 -2.71 -11.97 -5.79
CA LYS A 46 -2.12 -13.14 -6.47
C LYS A 46 -2.68 -14.45 -5.91
N GLU A 47 -2.81 -14.54 -4.58
CA GLU A 47 -3.39 -15.70 -3.93
C GLU A 47 -4.87 -15.86 -4.29
N PHE A 48 -5.64 -14.78 -4.20
CA PHE A 48 -7.06 -14.75 -4.61
C PHE A 48 -7.24 -15.21 -6.05
N HIS A 49 -6.48 -14.67 -6.99
CA HIS A 49 -6.55 -15.05 -8.40
C HIS A 49 -6.24 -16.53 -8.63
N LYS A 50 -5.27 -17.08 -7.90
CA LYS A 50 -4.96 -18.51 -7.94
C LYS A 50 -6.13 -19.37 -7.47
N LYS A 51 -6.79 -18.98 -6.36
CA LYS A 51 -7.98 -19.66 -5.85
C LYS A 51 -9.14 -19.58 -6.84
N LEU A 52 -9.40 -18.41 -7.39
CA LEU A 52 -10.44 -18.17 -8.39
C LEU A 52 -10.22 -19.02 -9.65
N ALA A 53 -9.00 -19.03 -10.20
CA ALA A 53 -8.64 -19.84 -11.36
C ALA A 53 -8.81 -21.36 -11.09
N ASN A 54 -8.42 -21.81 -9.91
CA ASN A 54 -8.61 -23.20 -9.49
C ASN A 54 -10.11 -23.55 -9.41
N GLN A 55 -10.93 -22.67 -8.84
CA GLN A 55 -12.37 -22.87 -8.75
C GLN A 55 -13.01 -22.94 -10.15
N PHE A 56 -12.62 -22.08 -11.07
CA PHE A 56 -13.06 -22.16 -12.47
C PHE A 56 -12.78 -23.51 -13.12
N ALA A 57 -11.58 -24.05 -12.90
CA ALA A 57 -11.15 -25.32 -13.49
C ALA A 57 -11.99 -26.51 -13.00
N HIS A 58 -12.61 -26.40 -11.83
CA HIS A 58 -13.39 -27.47 -11.20
C HIS A 58 -14.91 -27.25 -11.23
N THR A 59 -15.36 -26.08 -11.67
CA THR A 59 -16.82 -25.75 -11.73
C THR A 59 -17.34 -25.98 -13.16
N PRO A 60 -18.29 -26.91 -13.39
CA PRO A 60 -18.91 -27.10 -14.69
C PRO A 60 -19.65 -25.85 -15.14
N GLN A 61 -19.62 -25.55 -16.44
CA GLN A 61 -20.34 -24.39 -16.99
C GLN A 61 -21.86 -24.44 -16.81
N THR A 62 -22.40 -25.63 -16.52
CA THR A 62 -23.83 -25.84 -16.22
C THR A 62 -24.18 -25.57 -14.76
N ASP A 63 -23.16 -25.37 -13.90
CA ASP A 63 -23.37 -25.04 -12.51
C ASP A 63 -23.79 -23.58 -12.37
N SER A 64 -24.76 -23.30 -11.49
CA SER A 64 -25.25 -21.94 -11.25
C SER A 64 -24.18 -21.01 -10.68
N SER A 65 -23.19 -21.54 -9.96
CA SER A 65 -22.06 -20.78 -9.43
C SER A 65 -21.08 -20.31 -10.51
N PHE A 66 -21.07 -20.97 -11.69
CA PHE A 66 -20.14 -20.61 -12.78
C PHE A 66 -20.31 -19.16 -13.23
N ILE A 67 -21.55 -18.68 -13.38
CA ILE A 67 -21.80 -17.29 -13.80
C ILE A 67 -21.33 -16.28 -12.74
N LEU A 68 -21.40 -16.65 -11.46
CA LEU A 68 -20.90 -15.81 -10.36
C LEU A 68 -19.38 -15.73 -10.37
N LEU A 69 -18.70 -16.84 -10.67
CA LEU A 69 -17.22 -16.84 -10.85
C LEU A 69 -16.80 -15.98 -12.03
N VAL A 70 -17.54 -16.01 -13.16
CA VAL A 70 -17.29 -15.13 -14.32
C VAL A 70 -17.41 -13.66 -13.93
N ASP A 71 -18.41 -13.30 -13.13
CA ASP A 71 -18.56 -11.93 -12.64
C ASP A 71 -17.41 -11.52 -11.71
N LEU A 72 -17.00 -12.40 -10.81
CA LEU A 72 -15.87 -12.18 -9.91
C LEU A 72 -14.56 -11.95 -10.68
N ASP A 73 -14.29 -12.78 -11.69
CA ASP A 73 -13.08 -12.62 -12.52
C ASP A 73 -13.08 -11.28 -13.25
N ARG A 74 -14.20 -10.89 -13.85
CA ARG A 74 -14.34 -9.59 -14.51
C ARG A 74 -14.10 -8.42 -13.55
N ARG A 75 -14.64 -8.51 -12.34
CA ARG A 75 -14.45 -7.49 -11.29
C ARG A 75 -13.00 -7.46 -10.81
N TYR A 76 -12.38 -8.62 -10.62
CA TYR A 76 -10.97 -8.72 -10.28
C TYR A 76 -10.06 -8.10 -11.34
N VAL A 77 -10.29 -8.39 -12.62
CA VAL A 77 -9.51 -7.80 -13.73
C VAL A 77 -9.64 -6.27 -13.73
N LYS A 78 -10.83 -5.74 -13.43
CA LYS A 78 -11.04 -4.29 -13.28
C LYS A 78 -10.29 -3.73 -12.07
N TRP A 79 -10.41 -4.39 -10.91
CA TRP A 79 -9.73 -3.98 -9.69
C TRP A 79 -8.21 -4.02 -9.85
N LYS A 80 -7.64 -5.04 -10.48
CA LYS A 80 -6.20 -5.18 -10.71
C LYS A 80 -5.59 -3.96 -11.41
N LYS A 81 -6.33 -3.27 -12.27
CA LYS A 81 -5.90 -2.05 -12.94
C LYS A 81 -5.73 -0.86 -11.98
N THR A 82 -6.26 -0.93 -10.77
CA THR A 82 -6.08 0.11 -9.75
C THR A 82 -4.75 -0.01 -9.01
N LEU A 83 -4.06 -1.16 -9.12
CA LEU A 83 -2.74 -1.38 -8.53
C LEU A 83 -1.64 -0.72 -9.38
N VAL A 84 -1.69 0.59 -9.46
CA VAL A 84 -0.69 1.39 -10.15
C VAL A 84 0.52 1.56 -9.23
N LYS A 85 1.72 1.61 -9.81
CA LYS A 85 2.97 1.85 -9.08
C LYS A 85 2.88 3.13 -8.24
N LEU A 86 3.24 3.02 -6.96
CA LEU A 86 3.25 4.17 -6.05
C LEU A 86 4.47 5.06 -6.24
N PRO A 87 4.33 6.39 -6.05
CA PRO A 87 5.45 7.32 -6.10
C PRO A 87 6.56 6.96 -5.11
N GLY A 88 7.79 6.91 -5.60
CA GLY A 88 8.98 6.63 -4.79
C GLY A 88 9.20 5.14 -4.46
N THR A 89 8.42 4.23 -5.06
CA THR A 89 8.68 2.79 -4.95
C THR A 89 9.46 2.27 -6.16
N GLU A 90 10.25 1.22 -5.96
CA GLU A 90 10.93 0.53 -7.07
C GLU A 90 9.98 -0.47 -7.76
N CYS A 91 10.23 -0.72 -9.05
CA CYS A 91 9.52 -1.77 -9.76
C CYS A 91 10.13 -3.13 -9.37
N ASN A 92 9.50 -3.84 -8.45
CA ASN A 92 9.90 -5.21 -8.07
C ASN A 92 9.26 -6.23 -9.03
N HIS A 93 9.84 -6.36 -10.23
CA HIS A 93 9.41 -7.41 -11.16
C HIS A 93 10.50 -8.45 -11.34
N ALA A 94 10.08 -9.68 -11.56
CA ALA A 94 10.97 -10.68 -12.12
C ALA A 94 11.30 -10.29 -13.59
N PRO A 95 12.55 -10.50 -14.04
CA PRO A 95 12.88 -10.29 -15.46
C PRO A 95 11.96 -11.11 -16.35
N GLY A 96 11.21 -10.43 -17.25
CA GLY A 96 10.28 -11.07 -18.19
C GLY A 96 8.79 -10.96 -17.87
N GLU A 97 8.39 -10.36 -16.75
CA GLU A 97 6.99 -9.98 -16.54
C GLU A 97 6.69 -8.69 -17.34
N GLU A 98 5.98 -8.85 -18.46
CA GLU A 98 5.40 -7.71 -19.18
C GLU A 98 4.28 -7.11 -18.31
N HIS A 99 4.46 -5.84 -17.92
CA HIS A 99 3.38 -5.05 -17.33
C HIS A 99 3.32 -3.71 -18.04
N VAL A 100 2.11 -3.32 -18.26
CA VAL A 100 1.80 -2.02 -18.86
C VAL A 100 1.92 -0.98 -17.75
N HIS A 101 2.91 -0.09 -17.86
CA HIS A 101 2.96 1.11 -17.03
C HIS A 101 1.86 2.07 -17.46
N ASP A 102 0.96 2.39 -16.56
CA ASP A 102 0.01 3.48 -16.77
C ASP A 102 0.64 4.79 -16.27
N HIS A 103 1.48 5.39 -17.12
CA HIS A 103 2.16 6.63 -16.79
C HIS A 103 1.21 7.79 -16.45
N ALA A 104 -0.02 7.77 -16.99
CA ALA A 104 -1.01 8.79 -16.68
C ALA A 104 -1.54 8.61 -15.25
N ALA A 105 -1.81 7.37 -14.84
CA ALA A 105 -2.22 7.06 -13.49
C ALA A 105 -1.07 7.27 -12.49
N GLU A 106 0.16 6.87 -12.83
CA GLU A 106 1.36 7.13 -12.01
C GLU A 106 1.53 8.64 -11.75
N ALA A 107 1.46 9.47 -12.82
CA ALA A 107 1.56 10.92 -12.71
C ALA A 107 0.38 11.56 -11.95
N ALA A 108 -0.78 10.91 -11.91
CA ALA A 108 -1.89 11.36 -11.08
C ALA A 108 -1.63 11.09 -9.60
N LEU A 109 -1.04 9.94 -9.26
CA LEU A 109 -0.66 9.60 -7.88
C LEU A 109 0.42 10.53 -7.32
N GLU A 110 1.35 11.00 -8.15
CA GLU A 110 2.38 11.96 -7.73
C GLU A 110 1.83 13.31 -7.24
N LYS A 111 0.57 13.63 -7.57
CA LYS A 111 -0.09 14.88 -7.17
C LYS A 111 -0.83 14.76 -5.84
N LEU A 112 -0.99 13.55 -5.33
CA LEU A 112 -1.67 13.30 -4.06
C LEU A 112 -0.73 13.60 -2.90
N SER A 113 -1.28 14.15 -1.83
CA SER A 113 -0.62 14.17 -0.53
C SER A 113 -0.48 12.74 0.01
N ASP A 114 0.43 12.54 0.96
CA ASP A 114 0.63 11.22 1.59
C ASP A 114 -0.66 10.71 2.28
N ALA A 115 -1.44 11.61 2.88
CA ALA A 115 -2.73 11.27 3.48
C ALA A 115 -3.77 10.84 2.42
N GLU A 116 -3.87 11.54 1.30
CA GLU A 116 -4.77 11.17 0.19
C GLU A 116 -4.35 9.84 -0.45
N LEU A 117 -3.04 9.62 -0.57
CA LEU A 117 -2.50 8.35 -1.07
C LEU A 117 -2.86 7.19 -0.13
N LEU A 118 -2.76 7.40 1.18
CA LEU A 118 -3.15 6.40 2.19
C LEU A 118 -4.63 6.05 2.09
N GLU A 119 -5.52 7.06 2.03
CA GLU A 119 -6.96 6.82 1.89
C GLU A 119 -7.31 6.10 0.59
N LEU A 120 -6.62 6.42 -0.51
CA LEU A 120 -6.78 5.68 -1.77
C LEU A 120 -6.36 4.20 -1.61
N GLN A 121 -5.24 3.92 -0.95
CA GLN A 121 -4.80 2.53 -0.75
C GLN A 121 -5.74 1.75 0.17
N LYS A 122 -6.31 2.38 1.20
CA LYS A 122 -7.36 1.77 2.04
C LYS A 122 -8.60 1.41 1.22
N ALA A 123 -9.05 2.31 0.35
CA ALA A 123 -10.20 2.04 -0.52
C ALA A 123 -9.93 0.88 -1.51
N ILE A 124 -8.72 0.82 -2.09
CA ILE A 124 -8.31 -0.29 -2.96
C ILE A 124 -8.28 -1.61 -2.18
N ARG A 125 -7.82 -1.60 -0.95
CA ARG A 125 -7.81 -2.75 -0.05
C ARG A 125 -9.21 -3.23 0.26
N GLU A 126 -10.11 -2.33 0.65
CA GLU A 126 -11.52 -2.65 0.95
C GLU A 126 -12.23 -3.32 -0.24
N GLU A 127 -11.99 -2.85 -1.46
CA GLU A 127 -12.53 -3.48 -2.67
C GLU A 127 -11.98 -4.90 -2.91
N LEU A 128 -10.70 -5.15 -2.59
CA LEU A 128 -10.13 -6.51 -2.65
C LEU A 128 -10.76 -7.43 -1.61
N ASP A 129 -10.89 -6.95 -0.38
CA ASP A 129 -11.50 -7.72 0.71
C ASP A 129 -12.95 -8.12 0.37
N LYS A 130 -13.69 -7.20 -0.27
CA LYS A 130 -15.03 -7.49 -0.76
C LYS A 130 -15.04 -8.55 -1.88
N LEU A 131 -14.09 -8.51 -2.81
CA LEU A 131 -13.96 -9.55 -3.84
C LEU A 131 -13.68 -10.92 -3.23
N ILE A 132 -12.80 -10.98 -2.24
CA ILE A 132 -12.46 -12.22 -1.52
C ILE A 132 -13.68 -12.74 -0.76
N CYS A 133 -14.41 -11.86 -0.07
CA CYS A 133 -15.61 -12.22 0.67
C CYS A 133 -16.72 -12.75 -0.28
N ASP A 134 -16.96 -12.07 -1.40
CA ASP A 134 -17.95 -12.51 -2.40
C ASP A 134 -17.57 -13.90 -2.96
N PHE A 135 -16.27 -14.14 -3.20
CA PHE A 135 -15.78 -15.45 -3.64
C PHE A 135 -15.99 -16.52 -2.58
N ASN A 136 -15.64 -16.26 -1.32
CA ASN A 136 -15.88 -17.20 -0.22
C ASN A 136 -17.37 -17.56 -0.13
N THR A 137 -18.26 -16.59 -0.26
CA THR A 137 -19.71 -16.83 -0.30
C THR A 137 -20.13 -17.76 -1.46
N VAL A 138 -19.54 -17.58 -2.66
CA VAL A 138 -19.82 -18.44 -3.83
C VAL A 138 -19.39 -19.89 -3.60
N ILE A 139 -18.31 -20.12 -2.87
CA ILE A 139 -17.80 -21.47 -2.57
C ILE A 139 -18.35 -22.04 -1.25
N GLY A 140 -19.20 -21.29 -0.53
CA GLY A 140 -19.80 -21.73 0.73
C GLY A 140 -18.90 -21.59 1.95
N GLU A 141 -17.94 -20.70 1.90
CA GLU A 141 -17.09 -20.32 3.03
C GLU A 141 -17.53 -19.00 3.66
N ASP A 142 -17.22 -18.82 4.94
CA ASP A 142 -17.48 -17.58 5.67
C ASP A 142 -16.53 -16.46 5.24
N CYS A 143 -16.96 -15.22 5.35
CA CYS A 143 -16.11 -14.04 5.25
C CYS A 143 -15.31 -13.83 6.58
#